data_2ac019de7ea00491fd2039176b610c2d
#
_entry.id   2ac019de7ea00491fd2039176b610c2d
#
_cell.length_a   1.000
_cell.length_b   1.000
_cell.length_c   1.000
_cell.angle_alpha   90.00
_cell.angle_beta   90.00
_cell.angle_gamma   90.00
#
_symmetry.space_group_name_H-M   'P 1'
#
loop_
_entity.id
_entity.type
_entity.pdbx_description
1 polymer ?
#
loop_
_entity_poly.entity_id
_entity_poly.type
_entity_poly.pdbx_seq_one_letter_code
_entity_poly.pdbx_strand_id
1 'polypeptide(L)'
;MSSITGQDPAERDPKGLRASYDAFNELIKRYPDSKYTVDAEKRVAWLVNTIAMNEVHVARYYYERGAYVAAANRAQTVITDFEGAPATEEALYLMVESYDKLGLTELKNDSQRVYDKNFPNSDFKTKGLKADKSWWNPFN
;
A
#
# COMPACT_ATOMS: atom_id res chain seq x y z
N MET A 1 -13.77 -21.22 10.68
CA MET A 1 -13.21 -20.75 10.11
C MET A 1 -13.11 -20.38 8.74
N SER A 2 -13.98 -19.64 8.24
CA SER A 2 -13.94 -19.11 6.93
C SER A 2 -12.66 -18.38 6.67
N SER A 3 -12.03 -18.02 7.72
CA SER A 3 -10.76 -17.38 7.61
C SER A 3 -9.76 -18.22 6.89
N ILE A 4 -10.01 -19.49 6.86
CA ILE A 4 -9.09 -20.38 6.25
C ILE A 4 -9.11 -20.25 4.76
N THR A 5 -10.24 -19.89 4.21
CA THR A 5 -10.40 -19.86 2.79
C THR A 5 -10.43 -18.45 2.25
N GLY A 6 -9.71 -18.22 1.18
CA GLY A 6 -9.81 -16.98 0.46
C GLY A 6 -9.09 -15.78 1.02
N GLN A 7 -8.38 -15.94 2.15
CA GLN A 7 -7.63 -14.82 2.67
C GLN A 7 -6.20 -14.84 2.18
N ASP A 8 -5.71 -13.69 1.84
CA ASP A 8 -4.32 -13.48 1.53
C ASP A 8 -3.49 -13.71 2.79
N PRO A 9 -2.35 -14.39 2.72
CA PRO A 9 -1.48 -14.57 3.90
C PRO A 9 -1.12 -13.25 4.59
N ALA A 10 -0.90 -12.18 3.84
CA ALA A 10 -0.59 -10.89 4.42
C ALA A 10 -1.77 -10.36 5.22
N GLU A 11 -2.97 -10.57 4.72
CA GLU A 11 -4.18 -10.14 5.39
C GLU A 11 -4.45 -10.95 6.64
N ARG A 12 -4.13 -12.23 6.57
CA ARG A 12 -4.39 -13.15 7.67
C ARG A 12 -3.43 -12.95 8.84
N ASP A 13 -2.18 -12.56 8.56
CA ASP A 13 -1.19 -12.42 9.62
C ASP A 13 -0.30 -11.19 9.40
N PRO A 14 -0.89 -9.99 9.51
CA PRO A 14 -0.08 -8.77 9.35
C PRO A 14 0.96 -8.60 10.45
N LYS A 15 0.73 -9.14 11.64
CA LYS A 15 1.71 -9.05 12.72
C LYS A 15 2.93 -9.90 12.43
N GLY A 16 2.73 -11.07 11.83
CA GLY A 16 3.83 -11.93 11.44
C GLY A 16 4.70 -11.29 10.38
N LEU A 17 4.06 -10.63 9.41
CA LEU A 17 4.80 -9.94 8.36
C LEU A 17 5.59 -8.78 8.93
N ARG A 18 5.00 -8.02 9.86
CA ARG A 18 5.70 -6.93 10.51
C ARG A 18 6.89 -7.41 11.33
N ALA A 19 6.71 -8.50 12.05
CA ALA A 19 7.78 -9.08 12.84
C ALA A 19 8.94 -9.52 11.94
N SER A 20 8.62 -10.11 10.79
CA SER A 20 9.64 -10.51 9.83
C SER A 20 10.39 -9.31 9.28
N TYR A 21 9.66 -8.26 8.97
CA TYR A 21 10.24 -7.01 8.47
C TYR A 21 11.22 -6.44 9.49
N ASP A 22 10.80 -6.37 10.75
CA ASP A 22 11.65 -5.83 11.82
C ASP A 22 12.90 -6.69 12.02
N ALA A 23 12.74 -8.00 11.94
CA ALA A 23 13.86 -8.92 12.11
C ALA A 23 14.89 -8.75 10.98
N PHE A 24 14.42 -8.61 9.75
CA PHE A 24 15.33 -8.40 8.61
C PHE A 24 16.04 -7.04 8.71
N ASN A 25 15.33 -6.00 9.14
CA ASN A 25 15.94 -4.70 9.32
C ASN A 25 17.03 -4.75 10.39
N GLU A 26 16.79 -5.48 11.47
CA GLU A 26 17.76 -5.63 12.53
C GLU A 26 19.01 -6.35 12.01
N LEU A 27 18.81 -7.37 11.22
CA LEU A 27 19.91 -8.12 10.63
C LEU A 27 20.77 -7.22 9.74
N ILE A 28 20.14 -6.39 8.91
CA ILE A 28 20.84 -5.47 8.02
C ILE A 28 21.66 -4.47 8.83
N LYS A 29 21.11 -3.96 9.92
CA LYS A 29 21.80 -3.00 10.76
C LYS A 29 23.02 -3.61 11.44
N ARG A 30 22.90 -4.86 11.87
CA ARG A 30 23.99 -5.54 12.58
C ARG A 30 25.11 -5.98 11.65
N TYR A 31 24.78 -6.39 10.44
CA TYR A 31 25.75 -6.97 9.53
C TYR A 31 25.67 -6.30 8.16
N PRO A 32 25.96 -5.01 8.09
CA PRO A 32 25.77 -4.29 6.83
C PRO A 32 26.70 -4.75 5.70
N ASP A 33 27.85 -5.33 6.08
CA ASP A 33 28.84 -5.76 5.08
C ASP A 33 28.76 -7.26 4.77
N SER A 34 27.76 -7.96 5.29
CA SER A 34 27.60 -9.37 5.04
C SER A 34 27.13 -9.62 3.61
N LYS A 35 27.61 -10.71 3.03
CA LYS A 35 27.13 -11.10 1.71
C LYS A 35 25.63 -11.43 1.71
N TYR A 36 25.07 -11.73 2.88
CA TYR A 36 23.65 -12.03 3.00
C TYR A 36 22.80 -10.80 3.12
N THR A 37 23.41 -9.63 3.32
CA THR A 37 22.67 -8.39 3.47
C THR A 37 21.87 -8.03 2.23
N VAL A 38 22.45 -8.27 1.04
CA VAL A 38 21.75 -7.98 -0.21
C VAL A 38 20.47 -8.78 -0.31
N ASP A 39 20.52 -10.07 0.01
CA ASP A 39 19.32 -10.92 -0.02
C ASP A 39 18.33 -10.47 1.04
N ALA A 40 18.82 -10.11 2.23
CA ALA A 40 17.95 -9.64 3.31
C ALA A 40 17.25 -8.34 2.89
N GLU A 41 17.96 -7.44 2.23
CA GLU A 41 17.37 -6.19 1.75
C GLU A 41 16.27 -6.45 0.74
N LYS A 42 16.48 -7.40 -0.17
CA LYS A 42 15.46 -7.76 -1.14
C LYS A 42 14.22 -8.33 -0.47
N ARG A 43 14.42 -9.15 0.56
CA ARG A 43 13.30 -9.72 1.30
C ARG A 43 12.55 -8.67 2.09
N VAL A 44 13.28 -7.72 2.68
CA VAL A 44 12.66 -6.60 3.38
C VAL A 44 11.82 -5.78 2.40
N ALA A 45 12.37 -5.47 1.24
CA ALA A 45 11.64 -4.72 0.24
C ALA A 45 10.36 -5.45 -0.19
N TRP A 46 10.47 -6.77 -0.38
CA TRP A 46 9.31 -7.58 -0.74
C TRP A 46 8.25 -7.57 0.36
N LEU A 47 8.69 -7.74 1.62
CA LEU A 47 7.77 -7.73 2.76
C LEU A 47 7.07 -6.39 2.91
N VAL A 48 7.83 -5.31 2.81
CA VAL A 48 7.29 -3.95 2.91
C VAL A 48 6.22 -3.75 1.84
N ASN A 49 6.57 -4.11 0.61
CA ASN A 49 5.63 -3.94 -0.48
C ASN A 49 4.40 -4.83 -0.31
N THR A 50 4.59 -6.06 0.16
CA THR A 50 3.47 -6.98 0.39
C THR A 50 2.50 -6.43 1.44
N ILE A 51 3.03 -5.93 2.55
CA ILE A 51 2.19 -5.35 3.59
C ILE A 51 1.48 -4.10 3.07
N ALA A 52 2.22 -3.24 2.39
CA ALA A 52 1.66 -2.01 1.85
C ALA A 52 0.57 -2.29 0.82
N MET A 53 0.80 -3.25 -0.07
CA MET A 53 -0.20 -3.61 -1.07
C MET A 53 -1.44 -4.20 -0.44
N ASN A 54 -1.28 -4.95 0.65
CA ASN A 54 -2.44 -5.46 1.36
C ASN A 54 -3.31 -4.33 1.89
N GLU A 55 -2.68 -3.30 2.45
CA GLU A 55 -3.41 -2.14 2.94
C GLU A 55 -4.10 -1.39 1.81
N VAL A 56 -3.44 -1.30 0.65
CA VAL A 56 -4.03 -0.67 -0.53
C VAL A 56 -5.25 -1.48 -1.01
N HIS A 57 -5.15 -2.81 -0.99
CA HIS A 57 -6.29 -3.66 -1.35
C HIS A 57 -7.50 -3.37 -0.47
N VAL A 58 -7.27 -3.25 0.82
CA VAL A 58 -8.35 -2.97 1.77
C VAL A 58 -8.93 -1.58 1.50
N ALA A 59 -8.06 -0.60 1.24
CA ALA A 59 -8.52 0.75 0.92
C ALA A 59 -9.36 0.76 -0.35
N ARG A 60 -8.92 0.04 -1.38
CA ARG A 60 -9.66 -0.05 -2.63
C ARG A 60 -11.01 -0.72 -2.43
N TYR A 61 -11.04 -1.77 -1.63
CA TYR A 61 -12.28 -2.47 -1.31
C TYR A 61 -13.31 -1.52 -0.70
N TYR A 62 -12.86 -0.72 0.28
CA TYR A 62 -13.75 0.26 0.89
C TYR A 62 -14.17 1.34 -0.10
N TYR A 63 -13.24 1.80 -0.92
CA TYR A 63 -13.54 2.84 -1.90
C TYR A 63 -14.63 2.36 -2.87
N GLU A 64 -14.51 1.14 -3.36
CA GLU A 64 -15.46 0.60 -4.32
C GLU A 64 -16.84 0.40 -3.71
N ARG A 65 -16.93 0.28 -2.41
CA ARG A 65 -18.19 0.12 -1.71
C ARG A 65 -18.75 1.44 -1.19
N GLY A 66 -18.10 2.54 -1.48
CA GLY A 66 -18.58 3.85 -1.05
C GLY A 66 -18.19 4.23 0.36
N ALA A 67 -17.36 3.43 1.02
CA ALA A 67 -16.90 3.73 2.38
C ALA A 67 -15.64 4.60 2.29
N TYR A 68 -15.83 5.85 1.89
CA TYR A 68 -14.72 6.72 1.55
C TYR A 68 -13.86 7.13 2.73
N VAL A 69 -14.45 7.30 3.92
CA VAL A 69 -13.67 7.64 5.11
C VAL A 69 -12.72 6.49 5.44
N ALA A 70 -13.24 5.27 5.43
CA ALA A 70 -12.42 4.10 5.71
C ALA A 70 -11.33 3.92 4.67
N ALA A 71 -11.67 4.16 3.39
CA ALA A 71 -10.70 4.08 2.30
C ALA A 71 -9.56 5.08 2.50
N ALA A 72 -9.89 6.33 2.83
CA ALA A 72 -8.89 7.35 3.05
C ALA A 72 -8.00 7.03 4.24
N ASN A 73 -8.58 6.52 5.32
CA ASN A 73 -7.81 6.16 6.51
C ASN A 73 -6.82 5.03 6.24
N ARG A 74 -7.25 4.02 5.49
CA ARG A 74 -6.35 2.93 5.14
C ARG A 74 -5.24 3.39 4.21
N ALA A 75 -5.58 4.23 3.24
CA ALA A 75 -4.59 4.77 2.32
C ALA A 75 -3.57 5.62 3.07
N GLN A 76 -4.02 6.39 4.06
CA GLN A 76 -3.11 7.20 4.85
C GLN A 76 -2.13 6.34 5.64
N THR A 77 -2.56 5.19 6.13
CA THR A 77 -1.66 4.24 6.81
C THR A 77 -0.51 3.84 5.91
N VAL A 78 -0.79 3.59 4.63
CA VAL A 78 0.26 3.22 3.69
C VAL A 78 1.29 4.34 3.55
N ILE A 79 0.81 5.57 3.42
CA ILE A 79 1.68 6.71 3.22
C ILE A 79 2.54 6.98 4.44
N THR A 80 1.96 6.82 5.63
CA THR A 80 2.65 7.09 6.88
C THR A 80 3.63 5.98 7.25
N ASP A 81 3.20 4.73 7.13
CA ASP A 81 3.97 3.59 7.62
C ASP A 81 4.91 2.98 6.60
N PHE A 82 4.63 3.16 5.32
CA PHE A 82 5.40 2.51 4.25
C PHE A 82 5.89 3.53 3.24
N GLU A 83 6.42 4.63 3.74
CA GLU A 83 6.96 5.68 2.89
C GLU A 83 7.98 5.10 1.92
N GLY A 84 7.87 5.46 0.67
CA GLY A 84 8.78 4.97 -0.35
C GLY A 84 8.37 3.66 -1.02
N ALA A 85 7.37 2.96 -0.49
CA ALA A 85 6.92 1.73 -1.13
C ALA A 85 6.16 2.05 -2.42
N PRO A 86 6.27 1.20 -3.45
CA PRO A 86 5.54 1.43 -4.70
C PRO A 86 4.03 1.57 -4.52
N ALA A 87 3.47 0.91 -3.51
CA ALA A 87 2.04 0.98 -3.23
C ALA A 87 1.58 2.37 -2.82
N THR A 88 2.50 3.25 -2.43
CA THR A 88 2.17 4.62 -2.02
C THR A 88 1.49 5.40 -3.14
N GLU A 89 1.85 5.12 -4.38
CA GLU A 89 1.25 5.79 -5.52
C GLU A 89 -0.26 5.57 -5.56
N GLU A 90 -0.68 4.32 -5.49
CA GLU A 90 -2.11 4.00 -5.51
C GLU A 90 -2.80 4.51 -4.25
N ALA A 91 -2.12 4.43 -3.11
CA ALA A 91 -2.68 4.93 -1.85
C ALA A 91 -3.00 6.42 -1.94
N LEU A 92 -2.08 7.21 -2.50
CA LEU A 92 -2.32 8.64 -2.68
C LEU A 92 -3.48 8.89 -3.63
N TYR A 93 -3.56 8.12 -4.70
CA TYR A 93 -4.66 8.25 -5.65
C TYR A 93 -5.99 7.97 -4.94
N LEU A 94 -6.05 6.91 -4.15
CA LEU A 94 -7.28 6.56 -3.42
C LEU A 94 -7.65 7.64 -2.40
N MET A 95 -6.66 8.25 -1.75
CA MET A 95 -6.93 9.35 -0.82
C MET A 95 -7.55 10.53 -1.54
N VAL A 96 -6.97 10.93 -2.66
CA VAL A 96 -7.49 12.06 -3.42
C VAL A 96 -8.91 11.79 -3.84
N GLU A 97 -9.16 10.61 -4.39
CA GLU A 97 -10.51 10.26 -4.87
C GLU A 97 -11.51 10.15 -3.72
N SER A 98 -11.08 9.60 -2.59
CA SER A 98 -11.97 9.47 -1.43
C SER A 98 -12.35 10.83 -0.87
N TYR A 99 -11.37 11.73 -0.74
CA TYR A 99 -11.65 13.08 -0.26
C TYR A 99 -12.54 13.86 -1.24
N ASP A 100 -12.34 13.61 -2.52
CA ASP A 100 -13.19 14.25 -3.53
C ASP A 100 -14.64 13.79 -3.37
N LYS A 101 -14.87 12.52 -3.20
CA LYS A 101 -16.21 11.98 -3.00
C LYS A 101 -16.86 12.48 -1.72
N LEU A 102 -16.04 12.73 -0.69
CA LEU A 102 -16.54 13.25 0.58
C LEU A 102 -16.75 14.77 0.57
N GLY A 103 -16.27 15.44 -0.46
CA GLY A 103 -16.39 16.91 -0.54
C GLY A 103 -15.40 17.65 0.35
N LEU A 104 -14.33 16.97 0.80
CA LEU A 104 -13.33 17.56 1.68
C LEU A 104 -12.22 18.19 0.83
N THR A 105 -12.52 19.37 0.32
CA THR A 105 -11.69 20.05 -0.67
C THR A 105 -10.26 20.31 -0.20
N GLU A 106 -10.08 20.77 1.04
CA GLU A 106 -8.75 21.06 1.55
C GLU A 106 -7.88 19.81 1.61
N LEU A 107 -8.43 18.74 2.15
CA LEU A 107 -7.71 17.48 2.25
C LEU A 107 -7.42 16.90 0.88
N LYS A 108 -8.38 17.04 -0.04
CA LYS A 108 -8.18 16.60 -1.41
C LYS A 108 -7.02 17.37 -2.05
N ASN A 109 -7.00 18.68 -1.90
CA ASN A 109 -5.97 19.51 -2.52
C ASN A 109 -4.59 19.21 -1.92
N ASP A 110 -4.52 19.01 -0.61
CA ASP A 110 -3.25 18.67 0.04
C ASP A 110 -2.73 17.33 -0.45
N SER A 111 -3.60 16.35 -0.54
CA SER A 111 -3.23 15.01 -1.01
C SER A 111 -2.83 15.06 -2.49
N GLN A 112 -3.54 15.86 -3.27
CA GLN A 112 -3.25 16.01 -4.68
C GLN A 112 -1.86 16.62 -4.90
N ARG A 113 -1.49 17.60 -4.08
CA ARG A 113 -0.16 18.19 -4.19
C ARG A 113 0.93 17.16 -3.91
N VAL A 114 0.76 16.34 -2.89
CA VAL A 114 1.72 15.29 -2.56
C VAL A 114 1.80 14.28 -3.70
N TYR A 115 0.65 13.90 -4.23
CA TYR A 115 0.58 12.95 -5.32
C TYR A 115 1.29 13.48 -6.56
N ASP A 116 1.01 14.72 -6.95
CA ASP A 116 1.61 15.32 -8.14
C ASP A 116 3.10 15.51 -7.99
N LYS A 117 3.55 15.83 -6.78
CA LYS A 117 4.97 16.04 -6.52
C LYS A 117 5.75 14.74 -6.61
N ASN A 118 5.20 13.67 -6.06
CA ASN A 118 5.91 12.39 -5.98
C ASN A 118 5.69 11.49 -7.19
N PHE A 119 4.57 11.63 -7.86
CA PHE A 119 4.22 10.75 -8.98
C PHE A 119 3.66 11.56 -10.16
N PRO A 120 4.47 12.43 -10.75
CA PRO A 120 3.98 13.31 -11.82
C PRO A 120 3.52 12.55 -13.07
N ASN A 121 4.04 11.35 -13.28
CA ASN A 121 3.70 10.54 -14.44
C ASN A 121 2.85 9.32 -14.10
N SER A 122 2.08 9.42 -13.03
CA SER A 122 1.29 8.29 -12.57
C SER A 122 0.24 7.86 -13.58
N ASP A 123 0.15 6.55 -13.80
CA ASP A 123 -0.86 5.99 -14.70
C ASP A 123 -2.27 6.12 -14.14
N PHE A 124 -2.41 6.24 -12.84
CA PHE A 124 -3.74 6.39 -12.23
C PHE A 124 -4.41 7.69 -12.64
N LYS A 125 -3.63 8.71 -12.99
CA LYS A 125 -4.20 9.99 -13.43
C LYS A 125 -4.97 9.85 -14.73
N THR A 126 -4.54 8.93 -15.59
CA THR A 126 -5.16 8.75 -16.89
C THR A 126 -6.02 7.51 -16.97
N LYS A 127 -5.60 6.42 -16.36
CA LYS A 127 -6.27 5.14 -16.48
C LYS A 127 -7.19 4.80 -15.31
N GLY A 128 -6.94 5.40 -14.15
CA GLY A 128 -7.74 5.12 -12.97
C GLY A 128 -7.46 3.73 -12.41
N LEU A 129 -8.27 3.33 -11.45
CA LEU A 129 -8.09 2.06 -10.75
C LEU A 129 -8.30 0.85 -11.64
N LYS A 130 -9.09 0.99 -12.69
CA LYS A 130 -9.42 -0.15 -13.52
C LYS A 130 -8.20 -0.76 -14.21
N ALA A 131 -7.18 0.04 -14.43
CA ALA A 131 -6.00 -0.42 -15.13
C ALA A 131 -5.22 -1.49 -14.36
N ASP A 132 -5.36 -1.51 -13.04
CA ASP A 132 -4.58 -2.41 -12.24
C ASP A 132 -5.30 -3.62 -11.69
N LYS A 133 -6.50 -3.85 -12.11
CA LYS A 133 -7.24 -4.98 -11.57
C LYS A 133 -6.60 -6.31 -11.88
N SER A 134 -5.89 -6.39 -12.99
CA SER A 134 -5.33 -7.66 -13.44
C SER A 134 -4.25 -8.22 -12.51
N TRP A 135 -3.53 -7.37 -11.81
CA TRP A 135 -2.41 -7.87 -11.02
C TRP A 135 -2.83 -8.56 -9.73
N TRP A 136 -4.01 -8.22 -9.20
CA TRP A 136 -4.46 -8.82 -7.95
C TRP A 136 -5.65 -9.77 -8.14
N ASN A 137 -6.15 -9.86 -9.34
CA ASN A 137 -7.26 -10.75 -9.64
C ASN A 137 -6.76 -11.84 -10.59
N PRO A 138 -6.36 -12.98 -10.05
CA PRO A 138 -5.78 -14.04 -10.86
C PRO A 138 -6.76 -14.70 -11.83
N PHE A 139 -8.02 -14.40 -11.68
CA PHE A 139 -9.04 -15.00 -12.54
C PHE A 139 -9.40 -14.17 -13.76
N ASN A 140 -8.73 -13.07 -13.95
CA ASN A 140 -8.95 -12.23 -15.12
C ASN A 140 -7.87 -12.39 -16.14
#